data_6c68d908d8a89c2c4752c993f25180f8
#
_entry.id   6c68d908d8a89c2c4752c993f25180f8
#
_cell.length_a   1.000
_cell.length_b   1.000
_cell.length_c   1.000
_cell.angle_alpha   90.00
_cell.angle_beta   90.00
_cell.angle_gamma   90.00
#
_symmetry.space_group_name_H-M   'P 1'
#
loop_
_entity.id
_entity.type
_entity.pdbx_description
1 polymer ?
#
loop_
_entity_poly.entity_id
_entity_poly.type
_entity_poly.pdbx_seq_one_letter_code
_entity_poly.pdbx_strand_id
1 'polypeptide(L)'
;LKFKPMPYKEFKVEKLYYSIGEVADLLGENTSLVRFWSDKFSSHIKPERNKKGNRKFSAEDVKTLQTIHYLVKERGMTLEGAQARLKNNKEGSDNRAEVVARLVSIKEELLEIQKGLSAE
;
A
#
# COMPACT_ATOMS: atom_id res chain seq x y z
N LEU A 1 17.43 -19.49 7.36
CA LEU A 1 17.52 -18.42 6.38
C LEU A 1 16.70 -17.24 6.82
N LYS A 2 17.39 -16.22 7.26
CA LYS A 2 16.70 -14.98 7.58
C LYS A 2 16.34 -14.28 6.27
N PHE A 3 15.18 -14.52 5.87
CA PHE A 3 14.60 -13.93 4.72
C PHE A 3 14.20 -12.49 5.05
N LYS A 4 14.79 -11.52 4.35
CA LYS A 4 14.27 -10.16 4.37
C LYS A 4 13.31 -10.03 3.22
N PRO A 5 12.03 -10.26 3.44
CA PRO A 5 11.13 -10.51 2.34
C PRO A 5 10.80 -9.27 1.54
N MET A 6 10.94 -8.07 2.07
CA MET A 6 10.44 -6.90 1.36
C MET A 6 11.27 -5.67 1.63
N PRO A 7 11.52 -4.81 0.60
CA PRO A 7 12.17 -3.51 0.81
C PRO A 7 11.31 -2.53 1.61
N TYR A 8 10.02 -2.79 1.76
CA TYR A 8 9.13 -2.02 2.62
C TYR A 8 8.69 -2.86 3.80
N LYS A 9 8.52 -2.22 4.95
CA LYS A 9 8.02 -2.90 6.13
C LYS A 9 6.56 -3.28 5.95
N GLU A 10 6.30 -4.58 5.94
CA GLU A 10 4.95 -5.04 6.20
C GLU A 10 4.69 -4.85 7.69
N PHE A 11 3.75 -4.00 8.02
CA PHE A 11 3.29 -3.90 9.39
C PHE A 11 1.87 -4.45 9.47
N LYS A 12 1.63 -5.22 10.52
CA LYS A 12 0.29 -5.71 10.81
C LYS A 12 -0.54 -4.53 11.29
N VAL A 13 -1.65 -4.30 10.62
CA VAL A 13 -2.62 -3.28 11.02
C VAL A 13 -3.45 -3.90 12.14
N GLU A 14 -3.02 -3.71 13.38
CA GLU A 14 -3.70 -4.26 14.56
C GLU A 14 -4.67 -3.28 15.20
N LYS A 15 -4.53 -2.00 14.90
CA LYS A 15 -5.37 -0.95 15.48
C LYS A 15 -6.48 -0.56 14.53
N LEU A 16 -7.61 -0.16 15.13
CA LEU A 16 -8.73 0.36 14.37
C LEU A 16 -8.43 1.76 13.83
N TYR A 17 -7.73 2.57 14.59
CA TYR A 17 -7.34 3.93 14.23
C TYR A 17 -5.90 4.22 14.59
N TYR A 18 -5.26 5.08 13.79
CA TYR A 18 -3.87 5.51 13.98
C TYR A 18 -3.82 7.03 14.04
N SER A 19 -3.01 7.56 14.95
CA SER A 19 -2.70 8.99 14.98
C SER A 19 -1.75 9.35 13.84
N ILE A 20 -1.66 10.65 13.51
CA ILE A 20 -0.74 11.12 12.47
C ILE A 20 0.73 10.80 12.83
N GLY A 21 1.08 10.88 14.10
CA GLY A 21 2.41 10.52 14.58
C GLY A 21 2.72 9.05 14.38
N GLU A 22 1.76 8.18 14.69
CA GLU A 22 1.91 6.74 14.46
C GLU A 22 2.08 6.40 12.98
N VAL A 23 1.29 7.04 12.11
CA VAL A 23 1.38 6.85 10.66
C VAL A 23 2.74 7.33 10.16
N ALA A 24 3.21 8.49 10.61
CA ALA A 24 4.52 9.02 10.23
C ALA A 24 5.63 8.05 10.62
N ASP A 25 5.57 7.49 11.83
CA ASP A 25 6.54 6.50 12.29
C ASP A 25 6.53 5.23 11.43
N LEU A 26 5.33 4.75 11.08
CA LEU A 26 5.18 3.57 10.24
C LEU A 26 5.76 3.78 8.84
N LEU A 27 5.62 4.98 8.29
CA LEU A 27 6.15 5.32 6.97
C LEU A 27 7.61 5.74 7.01
N GLY A 28 8.16 6.04 8.18
CA GLY A 28 9.49 6.59 8.30
C GLY A 28 9.59 8.02 7.78
N GLU A 29 8.52 8.77 7.87
CA GLU A 29 8.42 10.15 7.38
C GLU A 29 7.98 11.08 8.50
N ASN A 30 8.02 12.40 8.24
CA ASN A 30 7.55 13.37 9.23
C ASN A 30 6.03 13.57 9.14
N THR A 31 5.45 14.12 10.20
CA THR A 31 4.01 14.35 10.28
C THR A 31 3.52 15.38 9.25
N SER A 32 4.36 16.35 8.89
CA SER A 32 4.02 17.36 7.89
C SER A 32 3.76 16.74 6.53
N LEU A 33 4.57 15.75 6.14
CA LEU A 33 4.38 15.04 4.87
C LEU A 33 3.10 14.21 4.89
N VAL A 34 2.82 13.52 5.98
CA VAL A 34 1.57 12.75 6.13
C VAL A 34 0.36 13.67 6.02
N ARG A 35 0.41 14.82 6.68
CA ARG A 35 -0.67 15.83 6.60
C ARG A 35 -0.85 16.33 5.17
N PHE A 36 0.24 16.65 4.49
CA PHE A 36 0.22 17.11 3.11
C PHE A 36 -0.42 16.05 2.20
N TRP A 37 0.01 14.80 2.31
CA TRP A 37 -0.56 13.71 1.51
C TRP A 37 -2.02 13.46 1.84
N SER A 38 -2.40 13.52 3.10
CA SER A 38 -3.78 13.38 3.53
C SER A 38 -4.69 14.42 2.88
N ASP A 39 -4.21 15.67 2.79
CA ASP A 39 -4.96 16.75 2.14
C ASP A 39 -4.96 16.60 0.61
N LYS A 40 -3.81 16.26 0.02
CA LYS A 40 -3.67 16.11 -1.43
C LYS A 40 -4.49 14.94 -1.96
N PHE A 41 -4.57 13.85 -1.21
CA PHE A 41 -5.30 12.64 -1.58
C PHE A 41 -6.64 12.53 -0.85
N SER A 42 -7.30 13.65 -0.60
CA SER A 42 -8.53 13.69 0.18
C SER A 42 -9.69 12.90 -0.42
N SER A 43 -9.64 12.58 -1.70
CA SER A 43 -10.64 11.71 -2.35
C SER A 43 -10.45 10.24 -1.98
N HIS A 44 -9.27 9.86 -1.50
CA HIS A 44 -8.93 8.47 -1.16
C HIS A 44 -8.68 8.27 0.34
N ILE A 45 -8.30 9.32 1.03
CA ILE A 45 -7.97 9.30 2.46
C ILE A 45 -8.88 10.26 3.19
N LYS A 46 -9.73 9.73 4.06
CA LYS A 46 -10.72 10.53 4.80
C LYS A 46 -10.54 10.28 6.29
N PRO A 47 -9.53 10.90 6.91
CA PRO A 47 -9.33 10.71 8.34
C PRO A 47 -10.45 11.39 9.13
N GLU A 48 -10.85 10.74 10.21
CA GLU A 48 -11.76 11.34 11.17
C GLU A 48 -10.97 12.27 12.07
N ARG A 49 -11.61 13.34 12.54
CA ARG A 49 -11.02 14.25 13.51
C ARG A 49 -11.65 14.03 14.87
N ASN A 50 -10.82 13.97 15.92
CA ASN A 50 -11.32 13.89 17.29
C ASN A 50 -11.76 15.29 17.77
N LYS A 51 -12.25 15.37 19.01
CA LYS A 51 -12.70 16.62 19.60
C LYS A 51 -11.62 17.69 19.67
N LYS A 52 -10.34 17.28 19.70
CA LYS A 52 -9.19 18.18 19.73
C LYS A 52 -8.73 18.59 18.32
N GLY A 53 -9.40 18.12 17.26
CA GLY A 53 -9.04 18.41 15.89
C GLY A 53 -7.91 17.55 15.33
N ASN A 54 -7.44 16.57 16.09
CA ASN A 54 -6.40 15.65 15.61
C ASN A 54 -6.98 14.62 14.66
N ARG A 55 -6.19 14.27 13.64
CA ARG A 55 -6.61 13.32 12.61
C ARG A 55 -6.44 11.88 13.11
N LYS A 56 -7.46 11.06 12.83
CA LYS A 56 -7.42 9.63 13.08
C LYS A 56 -7.54 8.89 11.75
N PHE A 57 -6.54 8.10 11.44
CA PHE A 57 -6.48 7.36 10.19
C PHE A 57 -6.95 5.93 10.41
N SER A 58 -7.88 5.47 9.58
CA SER A 58 -8.33 4.09 9.60
C SER A 58 -7.25 3.16 9.04
N ALA A 59 -7.42 1.87 9.22
CA ALA A 59 -6.51 0.87 8.63
C ALA A 59 -6.43 1.01 7.10
N GLU A 60 -7.55 1.30 6.46
CA GLU A 60 -7.58 1.51 5.00
C GLU A 60 -6.81 2.77 4.60
N ASP A 61 -6.97 3.85 5.35
CA ASP A 61 -6.22 5.09 5.13
C ASP A 61 -4.72 4.85 5.25
N VAL A 62 -4.31 4.07 6.24
CA VAL A 62 -2.89 3.72 6.42
C VAL A 62 -2.36 2.93 5.24
N LYS A 63 -3.13 1.96 4.73
CA LYS A 63 -2.76 1.19 3.54
C LYS A 63 -2.64 2.07 2.31
N THR A 64 -3.55 3.01 2.14
CA THR A 64 -3.51 3.97 1.04
C THR A 64 -2.28 4.85 1.13
N LEU A 65 -1.96 5.37 2.33
CA LEU A 65 -0.76 6.17 2.55
C LEU A 65 0.51 5.36 2.30
N GLN A 66 0.53 4.10 2.67
CA GLN A 66 1.65 3.20 2.39
C GLN A 66 1.83 3.02 0.88
N THR A 67 0.74 2.86 0.14
CA THR A 67 0.77 2.77 -1.32
C THR A 67 1.30 4.05 -1.95
N ILE A 68 0.83 5.21 -1.48
CA ILE A 68 1.30 6.52 -1.94
C ILE A 68 2.80 6.66 -1.68
N HIS A 69 3.25 6.31 -0.49
CA HIS A 69 4.66 6.34 -0.10
C HIS A 69 5.50 5.51 -1.08
N TYR A 70 5.06 4.29 -1.36
CA TYR A 70 5.72 3.41 -2.32
C TYR A 70 5.79 4.05 -3.72
N LEU A 71 4.66 4.52 -4.23
CA LEU A 71 4.60 5.09 -5.58
C LEU A 71 5.45 6.34 -5.74
N VAL A 72 5.42 7.22 -4.76
CA VAL A 72 6.14 8.49 -4.83
C VAL A 72 7.62 8.34 -4.50
N LYS A 73 7.94 7.63 -3.42
CA LYS A 73 9.32 7.53 -2.92
C LYS A 73 10.12 6.40 -3.59
N GLU A 74 9.52 5.26 -3.82
CA GLU A 74 10.21 4.10 -4.40
C GLU A 74 10.13 4.11 -5.93
N ARG A 75 8.97 4.42 -6.48
CA ARG A 75 8.74 4.43 -7.94
C ARG A 75 9.00 5.79 -8.57
N GLY A 76 9.19 6.84 -7.77
CA GLY A 76 9.45 8.19 -8.27
C GLY A 76 8.31 8.83 -9.03
N MET A 77 7.08 8.39 -8.79
CA MET A 77 5.91 8.98 -9.43
C MET A 77 5.61 10.37 -8.92
N THR A 78 5.00 11.19 -9.78
CA THR A 78 4.46 12.49 -9.37
C THR A 78 3.20 12.26 -8.52
N LEU A 79 2.78 13.28 -7.78
CA LEU A 79 1.54 13.21 -6.98
C LEU A 79 0.33 12.95 -7.88
N GLU A 80 0.29 13.62 -9.03
CA GLU A 80 -0.78 13.45 -10.02
C GLU A 80 -0.80 12.03 -10.58
N GLY A 81 0.37 11.47 -10.88
CA GLY A 81 0.51 10.09 -11.32
C GLY A 81 0.05 9.09 -10.27
N ALA A 82 0.41 9.33 -9.01
CA ALA A 82 -0.03 8.49 -7.90
C ALA A 82 -1.55 8.56 -7.72
N GLN A 83 -2.15 9.74 -7.84
CA GLN A 83 -3.60 9.91 -7.78
C GLN A 83 -4.31 9.13 -8.88
N ALA A 84 -3.81 9.23 -10.11
CA ALA A 84 -4.37 8.50 -11.25
C ALA A 84 -4.28 6.99 -11.03
N ARG A 85 -3.18 6.52 -10.48
CA ARG A 85 -2.98 5.10 -10.17
C ARG A 85 -3.99 4.60 -9.13
N LEU A 86 -4.20 5.36 -8.07
CA LEU A 86 -5.17 5.02 -7.03
C LEU A 86 -6.60 5.01 -7.58
N LYS A 87 -6.94 5.97 -8.42
CA LYS A 87 -8.24 6.04 -9.06
C LYS A 87 -8.49 4.81 -9.93
N ASN A 88 -7.51 4.45 -10.77
CA ASN A 88 -7.62 3.28 -11.63
C ASN A 88 -7.73 1.99 -10.83
N ASN A 89 -7.00 1.86 -9.73
CA ASN A 89 -7.10 0.69 -8.86
C ASN A 89 -8.47 0.59 -8.20
N LYS A 90 -9.08 1.71 -7.85
CA LYS A 90 -10.42 1.74 -7.26
C LYS A 90 -11.49 1.33 -8.26
N GLU A 91 -11.34 1.75 -9.51
CA GLU A 91 -12.24 1.38 -10.61
C GLU A 91 -11.98 -0.03 -11.11
N GLY A 92 -10.76 -0.52 -10.96
CA GLY A 92 -10.32 -1.84 -11.41
C GLY A 92 -10.23 -2.90 -10.32
N SER A 93 -11.00 -2.77 -9.25
CA SER A 93 -10.98 -3.75 -8.17
C SER A 93 -11.32 -5.17 -8.63
N ASP A 94 -12.18 -5.29 -9.63
CA ASP A 94 -12.55 -6.57 -10.24
C ASP A 94 -11.38 -7.18 -11.02
N ASN A 95 -10.56 -6.35 -11.64
CA ASN A 95 -9.36 -6.79 -12.36
C ASN A 95 -8.25 -7.28 -11.43
N ARG A 96 -8.25 -6.82 -10.20
CA ARG A 96 -7.22 -7.18 -9.22
C ARG A 96 -7.26 -8.66 -8.86
N ALA A 97 -8.46 -9.21 -8.63
CA ALA A 97 -8.64 -10.62 -8.35
C ALA A 97 -8.20 -11.48 -9.56
N GLU A 98 -8.53 -11.02 -10.77
CA GLU A 98 -8.13 -11.69 -12.00
C GLU A 98 -6.62 -11.68 -12.20
N VAL A 99 -5.96 -10.55 -11.96
CA VAL A 99 -4.49 -10.45 -12.05
C VAL A 99 -3.81 -11.37 -11.04
N VAL A 100 -4.29 -11.40 -9.81
CA VAL A 100 -3.75 -12.30 -8.78
C VAL A 100 -3.92 -13.76 -9.20
N ALA A 101 -5.09 -14.12 -9.71
CA ALA A 101 -5.35 -15.47 -10.19
C ALA A 101 -4.38 -15.86 -11.33
N ARG A 102 -4.10 -14.94 -12.25
CA ARG A 102 -3.12 -15.16 -13.32
C ARG A 102 -1.70 -15.36 -12.79
N LEU A 103 -1.30 -14.55 -11.81
CA LEU A 103 0.03 -14.70 -11.21
C LEU A 103 0.19 -16.04 -10.51
N VAL A 104 -0.84 -16.51 -9.80
CA VAL A 104 -0.84 -17.82 -9.17
C VAL A 104 -0.73 -18.93 -10.24
N SER A 105 -1.49 -18.82 -11.31
CA SER A 105 -1.46 -19.78 -12.41
C SER A 105 -0.08 -19.87 -13.06
N ILE A 106 0.55 -18.73 -13.34
CA ILE A 106 1.91 -18.67 -13.89
C ILE A 106 2.90 -19.33 -12.93
N LYS A 107 2.77 -19.07 -11.64
CA LYS A 107 3.62 -19.67 -10.63
C LYS A 107 3.52 -21.19 -10.63
N GLU A 108 2.31 -21.72 -10.74
CA GLU A 108 2.07 -23.16 -10.80
C GLU A 108 2.68 -23.78 -12.07
N GLU A 109 2.53 -23.12 -13.21
CA GLU A 109 3.13 -23.57 -14.47
C GLU A 109 4.65 -23.62 -14.38
N LEU A 110 5.28 -22.60 -13.79
CA LEU A 110 6.72 -22.56 -13.58
C LEU A 110 7.19 -23.69 -12.67
N LEU A 111 6.42 -24.00 -11.63
CA LEU A 111 6.75 -25.10 -10.72
C LEU A 111 6.66 -26.45 -11.42
N GLU A 112 5.70 -26.65 -12.30
CA GLU A 112 5.57 -27.87 -13.11
C GLU A 112 6.75 -28.04 -14.07
N ILE A 113 7.14 -26.96 -14.73
CA ILE A 113 8.31 -26.96 -15.60
C ILE A 113 9.57 -27.35 -14.83
N GLN A 114 9.73 -26.77 -13.63
CA GLN A 114 10.86 -27.07 -12.77
C GLN A 114 10.87 -28.55 -12.35
N LYS A 115 9.72 -29.09 -11.99
CA LYS A 115 9.59 -30.52 -11.67
C LYS A 115 9.94 -31.40 -12.87
N GLY A 116 9.48 -31.06 -14.07
CA GLY A 116 9.81 -31.76 -15.29
C GLY A 116 11.31 -31.78 -15.55
N LEU A 117 11.98 -30.65 -15.34
CA LEU A 117 13.44 -30.56 -15.50
C LEU A 117 14.18 -31.37 -14.43
N SER A 118 13.64 -31.42 -13.21
CA SER A 118 14.24 -32.18 -12.13
C SER A 118 14.06 -33.69 -12.25
N ALA A 119 13.07 -34.14 -12.99
CA ALA A 119 12.74 -35.54 -13.19
C ALA A 119 13.63 -36.21 -14.25
N GLU A 120 14.35 -35.41 -15.01
CA GLU A 120 15.33 -35.90 -15.96
C GLU A 120 16.73 -36.06 -15.33
#